data_253f881262c2b1606d88e073ee067b43
#
_entry.id   253f881262c2b1606d88e073ee067b43
#
_cell.length_a   1.000
_cell.length_b   1.000
_cell.length_c   1.000
_cell.angle_alpha   90.00
_cell.angle_beta   90.00
_cell.angle_gamma   90.00
#
_symmetry.space_group_name_H-M   'P 1'
#
loop_
_entity.id
_entity.type
_entity.pdbx_description
1 polymer ?
#
loop_
_entity_poly.entity_id
_entity_poly.type
_entity_poly.pdbx_seq_one_letter_code
_entity_poly.pdbx_strand_id
1 'polypeptide(L)'
;MPDLSQQDLASRETLVQWLRTDGPHISVGLMAANPMAYGAAISELEEAGVSLLHFDIMDGVFCPQMTSGPGLVKASKTKMLKDVHLMVADPLAQIPAHLAAGADIVHVHAEGMTHLHRALVALDGPVAGCESGRKVVRSVALNPGTPVAILKPVLRSLEMVTLIAVDPGWPGGAPDQVIADKIAELKVMAKEQGVDPLIAIDGGINASTYSIARDMGADIIVSGSATFKAGATVKQNLDAMTKG
;
A
#
# COMPACT_ATOMS: atom_id res chain seq x y z
N MET A 1 -11.62 14.33 9.64
CA MET A 1 -11.20 13.00 10.10
C MET A 1 -10.84 13.09 11.57
N PRO A 2 -11.10 12.09 12.42
CA PRO A 2 -10.61 12.12 13.78
C PRO A 2 -9.09 12.22 13.78
N ASP A 3 -8.57 13.10 14.61
CA ASP A 3 -7.12 13.23 14.84
C ASP A 3 -6.68 11.94 15.55
N LEU A 4 -6.16 10.97 14.77
CA LEU A 4 -5.70 9.70 15.32
C LEU A 4 -4.46 9.96 16.17
N SER A 5 -4.63 9.90 17.48
CA SER A 5 -3.47 9.87 18.37
C SER A 5 -2.68 8.58 18.12
N GLN A 6 -1.36 8.63 18.24
CA GLN A 6 -0.53 7.42 18.11
C GLN A 6 -0.90 6.33 19.12
N GLN A 7 -1.63 6.67 20.18
CA GLN A 7 -2.17 5.75 21.18
C GLN A 7 -3.32 4.89 20.65
N ASP A 8 -4.08 5.38 19.66
CA ASP A 8 -5.21 4.64 19.08
C ASP A 8 -4.75 3.52 18.15
N LEU A 9 -3.51 3.57 17.66
CA LEU A 9 -2.89 2.58 16.78
C LEU A 9 -1.74 1.81 17.46
N ALA A 10 -1.95 1.43 18.74
CA ALA A 10 -0.90 0.87 19.57
C ALA A 10 -0.45 -0.55 19.18
N SER A 11 -1.28 -1.30 18.45
CA SER A 11 -0.97 -2.65 17.98
C SER A 11 -1.23 -2.80 16.48
N ARG A 12 -0.72 -3.90 15.86
CA ARG A 12 -1.04 -4.26 14.48
C ARG A 12 -2.54 -4.48 14.31
N GLU A 13 -3.16 -5.12 15.27
CA GLU A 13 -4.59 -5.46 15.24
C GLU A 13 -5.45 -4.19 15.26
N THR A 14 -5.11 -3.21 16.09
CA THR A 14 -5.82 -1.91 16.12
C THR A 14 -5.63 -1.13 14.83
N LEU A 15 -4.43 -1.17 14.23
CA LEU A 15 -4.18 -0.57 12.93
C LEU A 15 -4.99 -1.25 11.81
N VAL A 16 -5.00 -2.59 11.78
CA VAL A 16 -5.79 -3.35 10.79
C VAL A 16 -7.28 -3.03 10.95
N GLN A 17 -7.78 -2.97 12.18
CA GLN A 17 -9.18 -2.62 12.43
C GLN A 17 -9.49 -1.20 11.97
N TRP A 18 -8.61 -0.23 12.22
CA TRP A 18 -8.79 1.14 11.75
C TRP A 18 -8.78 1.22 10.22
N LEU A 19 -7.86 0.53 9.54
CA LEU A 19 -7.80 0.48 8.08
C LEU A 19 -9.06 -0.13 7.45
N ARG A 20 -9.83 -0.92 8.20
CA ARG A 20 -11.09 -1.51 7.75
C ARG A 20 -12.29 -0.57 7.97
N THR A 21 -12.18 0.33 8.95
CA THR A 21 -13.25 1.28 9.29
C THR A 21 -13.07 2.58 8.53
N ASP A 22 -14.14 3.31 8.29
CA ASP A 22 -14.13 4.63 7.63
C ASP A 22 -13.49 4.64 6.21
N GLY A 23 -13.30 3.45 5.59
CA GLY A 23 -12.66 3.29 4.29
C GLY A 23 -13.57 3.47 3.08
N PRO A 24 -12.97 3.37 1.87
CA PRO A 24 -11.56 3.05 1.66
C PRO A 24 -10.64 4.23 2.00
N HIS A 25 -9.50 3.91 2.60
CA HIS A 25 -8.43 4.89 2.80
C HIS A 25 -7.66 5.12 1.52
N ILE A 26 -7.29 6.38 1.25
CA ILE A 26 -6.41 6.68 0.11
C ILE A 26 -4.97 6.68 0.59
N SER A 27 -4.15 5.81 -0.03
CA SER A 27 -2.70 5.82 0.11
C SER A 27 -2.08 6.57 -1.07
N VAL A 28 -1.35 7.67 -0.80
CA VAL A 28 -0.88 8.55 -1.87
C VAL A 28 0.55 8.27 -2.25
N GLY A 29 0.76 7.86 -3.52
CA GLY A 29 2.07 7.56 -4.10
C GLY A 29 2.94 8.80 -4.23
N LEU A 30 3.97 8.92 -3.37
CA LEU A 30 4.90 10.06 -3.36
C LEU A 30 5.69 10.19 -4.66
N MET A 31 5.97 9.08 -5.34
CA MET A 31 6.70 9.06 -6.61
C MET A 31 6.06 9.93 -7.70
N ALA A 32 4.74 10.14 -7.64
CA ALA A 32 4.02 10.96 -8.60
C ALA A 32 4.22 12.49 -8.39
N ALA A 33 4.74 12.91 -7.26
CA ALA A 33 5.10 14.30 -6.99
C ALA A 33 6.46 14.66 -7.63
N ASN A 34 6.77 15.96 -7.66
CA ASN A 34 8.09 16.43 -8.09
C ASN A 34 9.17 15.92 -7.10
N PRO A 35 10.13 15.09 -7.54
CA PRO A 35 11.14 14.54 -6.63
C PRO A 35 12.06 15.58 -5.99
N MET A 36 12.22 16.74 -6.64
CA MET A 36 12.99 17.86 -6.06
C MET A 36 12.21 18.64 -5.00
N ALA A 37 10.95 18.26 -4.72
CA ALA A 37 10.06 18.95 -3.79
C ALA A 37 9.24 17.97 -2.90
N TYR A 38 9.74 16.76 -2.66
CA TYR A 38 9.01 15.76 -1.86
C TYR A 38 8.62 16.27 -0.46
N GLY A 39 9.50 17.05 0.19
CA GLY A 39 9.15 17.63 1.49
C GLY A 39 7.91 18.53 1.43
N ALA A 40 7.80 19.39 0.41
CA ALA A 40 6.63 20.23 0.21
C ALA A 40 5.38 19.39 -0.12
N ALA A 41 5.53 18.38 -0.97
CA ALA A 41 4.44 17.47 -1.30
C ALA A 41 3.90 16.73 -0.06
N ILE A 42 4.79 16.26 0.83
CA ILE A 42 4.39 15.62 2.10
C ILE A 42 3.59 16.59 2.96
N SER A 43 4.03 17.85 3.10
CA SER A 43 3.29 18.86 3.88
C SER A 43 1.91 19.13 3.27
N GLU A 44 1.81 19.24 1.95
CA GLU A 44 0.53 19.44 1.24
C GLU A 44 -0.44 18.26 1.43
N LEU A 45 0.08 17.02 1.45
CA LEU A 45 -0.70 15.82 1.76
C LEU A 45 -1.22 15.82 3.20
N GLU A 46 -0.39 16.19 4.17
CA GLU A 46 -0.82 16.32 5.58
C GLU A 46 -1.90 17.39 5.75
N GLU A 47 -1.74 18.56 5.12
CA GLU A 47 -2.75 19.63 5.11
C GLU A 47 -4.06 19.19 4.44
N ALA A 48 -3.99 18.32 3.43
CA ALA A 48 -5.16 17.75 2.78
C ALA A 48 -5.85 16.65 3.62
N GLY A 49 -5.25 16.22 4.75
CA GLY A 49 -5.78 15.20 5.65
C GLY A 49 -5.55 13.76 5.17
N VAL A 50 -4.52 13.54 4.36
CA VAL A 50 -4.11 12.19 3.93
C VAL A 50 -3.54 11.43 5.12
N SER A 51 -3.90 10.15 5.26
CA SER A 51 -3.49 9.31 6.39
C SER A 51 -2.39 8.32 6.02
N LEU A 52 -2.22 7.99 4.74
CA LEU A 52 -1.22 7.02 4.26
C LEU A 52 -0.35 7.64 3.16
N LEU A 53 0.97 7.56 3.35
CA LEU A 53 1.98 7.98 2.38
C LEU A 53 2.61 6.74 1.75
N HIS A 54 2.37 6.54 0.46
CA HIS A 54 2.84 5.37 -0.29
C HIS A 54 4.21 5.63 -0.92
N PHE A 55 5.09 4.64 -0.77
CA PHE A 55 6.44 4.64 -1.31
C PHE A 55 6.61 3.48 -2.28
N ASP A 56 6.65 3.77 -3.56
CA ASP A 56 7.00 2.82 -4.61
C ASP A 56 8.52 2.62 -4.64
N ILE A 57 9.00 1.48 -4.15
CA ILE A 57 10.43 1.13 -4.14
C ILE A 57 10.70 0.17 -5.30
N MET A 58 11.41 0.69 -6.29
CA MET A 58 11.72 -0.03 -7.54
C MET A 58 13.23 -0.06 -7.74
N ASP A 59 13.78 -1.23 -8.14
CA ASP A 59 15.22 -1.48 -8.24
C ASP A 59 15.76 -1.49 -9.67
N GLY A 60 14.91 -1.34 -10.68
CA GLY A 60 15.30 -1.43 -12.09
C GLY A 60 15.56 -2.87 -12.59
N VAL A 61 15.25 -3.88 -11.77
CA VAL A 61 15.41 -5.31 -12.08
C VAL A 61 14.06 -6.02 -12.09
N PHE A 62 13.28 -5.89 -11.01
CA PHE A 62 11.93 -6.43 -10.95
C PHE A 62 10.97 -5.73 -11.93
N CYS A 63 11.14 -4.44 -12.07
CA CYS A 63 10.43 -3.61 -13.05
C CYS A 63 11.42 -2.61 -13.69
N PRO A 64 11.10 -1.99 -14.85
CA PRO A 64 12.08 -1.20 -15.61
C PRO A 64 12.40 0.16 -15.00
N GLN A 65 11.73 0.57 -13.97
CA GLN A 65 11.97 1.85 -13.28
C GLN A 65 12.85 1.66 -12.05
N MET A 66 13.58 2.70 -11.70
CA MET A 66 14.32 2.83 -10.45
C MET A 66 13.82 4.07 -9.72
N THR A 67 13.48 3.92 -8.45
CA THR A 67 12.94 5.01 -7.63
C THR A 67 13.84 5.30 -6.43
N SER A 68 13.26 5.24 -5.25
CA SER A 68 13.95 5.52 -3.98
C SER A 68 14.19 4.23 -3.19
N GLY A 69 14.66 4.37 -1.97
CA GLY A 69 14.89 3.26 -1.06
C GLY A 69 14.64 3.66 0.40
N PRO A 70 15.10 2.86 1.38
CA PRO A 70 14.84 3.07 2.80
C PRO A 70 15.32 4.43 3.31
N GLY A 71 16.29 5.05 2.64
CA GLY A 71 16.76 6.40 2.96
C GLY A 71 15.66 7.47 2.85
N LEU A 72 14.85 7.44 1.79
CA LEU A 72 13.73 8.36 1.63
C LEU A 72 12.64 8.07 2.67
N VAL A 73 12.27 6.80 2.88
CA VAL A 73 11.27 6.40 3.88
C VAL A 73 11.66 6.92 5.27
N LYS A 74 12.94 6.78 5.65
CA LYS A 74 13.49 7.26 6.93
C LYS A 74 13.50 8.80 7.01
N ALA A 75 13.87 9.46 5.92
CA ALA A 75 13.97 10.93 5.86
C ALA A 75 12.59 11.60 5.88
N SER A 76 11.55 10.95 5.39
CA SER A 76 10.18 11.47 5.37
C SER A 76 9.64 11.59 6.79
N LYS A 77 9.70 12.82 7.33
CA LYS A 77 9.14 13.17 8.64
C LYS A 77 7.68 13.53 8.46
N THR A 78 6.79 12.64 8.85
CA THR A 78 5.35 12.78 8.63
C THR A 78 4.56 12.11 9.76
N LYS A 79 3.32 12.57 9.96
CA LYS A 79 2.32 11.93 10.81
C LYS A 79 1.54 10.84 10.08
N MET A 80 1.60 10.83 8.73
CA MET A 80 0.97 9.80 7.92
C MET A 80 1.64 8.44 8.17
N LEU A 81 0.88 7.37 8.08
CA LEU A 81 1.40 6.00 8.06
C LEU A 81 2.23 5.79 6.80
N LYS A 82 3.39 5.16 6.96
CA LYS A 82 4.31 4.87 5.85
C LYS A 82 3.97 3.52 5.25
N ASP A 83 3.43 3.57 4.07
CA ASP A 83 2.96 2.44 3.28
C ASP A 83 4.00 2.14 2.19
N VAL A 84 4.78 1.06 2.36
CA VAL A 84 5.97 0.77 1.54
C VAL A 84 5.73 -0.40 0.62
N HIS A 85 5.81 -0.18 -0.69
CA HIS A 85 5.61 -1.17 -1.73
C HIS A 85 6.93 -1.57 -2.38
N LEU A 86 7.38 -2.80 -2.10
CA LEU A 86 8.67 -3.33 -2.57
C LEU A 86 8.51 -4.05 -3.92
N MET A 87 8.70 -3.33 -5.00
CA MET A 87 8.79 -3.83 -6.38
C MET A 87 10.26 -4.10 -6.73
N VAL A 88 10.85 -5.06 -6.07
CA VAL A 88 12.28 -5.38 -6.13
C VAL A 88 12.52 -6.87 -6.35
N ALA A 89 13.64 -7.22 -6.97
CA ALA A 89 13.97 -8.61 -7.31
C ALA A 89 14.28 -9.48 -6.07
N ASP A 90 14.77 -8.88 -4.97
CA ASP A 90 15.00 -9.56 -3.68
C ASP A 90 14.36 -8.78 -2.53
N PRO A 91 13.03 -8.92 -2.33
CA PRO A 91 12.35 -8.26 -1.23
C PRO A 91 12.87 -8.70 0.15
N LEU A 92 13.28 -9.96 0.30
CA LEU A 92 13.76 -10.49 1.58
C LEU A 92 15.01 -9.74 2.08
N ALA A 93 15.93 -9.40 1.19
CA ALA A 93 17.10 -8.59 1.52
C ALA A 93 16.76 -7.14 1.87
N GLN A 94 15.64 -6.60 1.34
CA GLN A 94 15.22 -5.21 1.53
C GLN A 94 14.41 -4.98 2.82
N ILE A 95 13.71 -5.99 3.31
CA ILE A 95 12.81 -5.91 4.48
C ILE A 95 13.50 -5.26 5.70
N PRO A 96 14.69 -5.70 6.18
CA PRO A 96 15.25 -5.16 7.41
C PRO A 96 15.52 -3.65 7.36
N ALA A 97 15.95 -3.14 6.20
CA ALA A 97 16.25 -1.72 6.02
C ALA A 97 14.97 -0.86 6.04
N HIS A 98 13.87 -1.36 5.48
CA HIS A 98 12.60 -0.64 5.45
C HIS A 98 11.89 -0.69 6.80
N LEU A 99 11.98 -1.80 7.56
CA LEU A 99 11.54 -1.84 8.96
C LEU A 99 12.30 -0.82 9.81
N ALA A 100 13.63 -0.75 9.65
CA ALA A 100 14.48 0.24 10.34
C ALA A 100 14.21 1.69 9.88
N ALA A 101 13.62 1.90 8.71
CA ALA A 101 13.18 3.20 8.21
C ALA A 101 11.83 3.64 8.76
N GLY A 102 11.12 2.77 9.49
CA GLY A 102 9.84 3.07 10.12
C GLY A 102 8.63 2.83 9.19
N ALA A 103 8.70 1.84 8.30
CA ALA A 103 7.54 1.41 7.51
C ALA A 103 6.44 0.85 8.43
N ASP A 104 5.21 1.31 8.25
CA ASP A 104 4.02 0.86 9.00
C ASP A 104 3.32 -0.31 8.30
N ILE A 105 3.30 -0.27 6.97
CA ILE A 105 2.79 -1.31 6.08
C ILE A 105 3.90 -1.65 5.09
N VAL A 106 4.11 -2.93 4.81
CA VAL A 106 5.06 -3.36 3.78
C VAL A 106 4.41 -4.39 2.85
N HIS A 107 4.39 -4.06 1.57
CA HIS A 107 3.94 -4.95 0.50
C HIS A 107 5.15 -5.60 -0.15
N VAL A 108 5.12 -6.92 -0.28
CA VAL A 108 6.13 -7.68 -1.00
C VAL A 108 5.47 -8.43 -2.15
N HIS A 109 6.07 -8.38 -3.33
CA HIS A 109 5.56 -9.14 -4.47
C HIS A 109 5.83 -10.64 -4.32
N ALA A 110 4.79 -11.45 -4.49
CA ALA A 110 4.95 -12.91 -4.50
C ALA A 110 5.86 -13.37 -5.63
N GLU A 111 5.84 -12.67 -6.77
CA GLU A 111 6.63 -12.95 -7.98
C GLU A 111 8.14 -12.70 -7.77
N GLY A 112 8.51 -11.79 -6.89
CA GLY A 112 9.91 -11.50 -6.52
C GLY A 112 10.48 -12.48 -5.51
N MET A 113 9.77 -13.60 -5.18
CA MET A 113 10.14 -14.42 -4.04
C MET A 113 10.14 -15.92 -4.29
N THR A 114 11.25 -16.58 -3.98
CA THR A 114 11.32 -18.04 -3.86
C THR A 114 10.69 -18.53 -2.54
N HIS A 115 10.77 -17.75 -1.46
CA HIS A 115 10.38 -18.13 -0.11
C HIS A 115 9.42 -17.11 0.53
N LEU A 116 8.19 -17.01 0.01
CA LEU A 116 7.20 -16.04 0.47
C LEU A 116 6.92 -16.13 1.98
N HIS A 117 6.77 -17.33 2.53
CA HIS A 117 6.57 -17.51 3.97
C HIS A 117 7.75 -16.93 4.79
N ARG A 118 8.99 -17.09 4.32
CA ARG A 118 10.17 -16.53 5.01
C ARG A 118 10.14 -15.01 5.07
N ALA A 119 9.66 -14.36 4.01
CA ALA A 119 9.50 -12.91 4.00
C ALA A 119 8.43 -12.43 4.99
N LEU A 120 7.29 -13.13 5.06
CA LEU A 120 6.26 -12.81 6.05
C LEU A 120 6.76 -12.98 7.49
N VAL A 121 7.61 -13.96 7.75
CA VAL A 121 8.31 -14.11 9.05
C VAL A 121 9.29 -12.95 9.28
N ALA A 122 10.03 -12.52 8.27
CA ALA A 122 10.95 -11.38 8.39
C ALA A 122 10.23 -10.05 8.61
N LEU A 123 9.02 -9.91 8.08
CA LEU A 123 8.13 -8.76 8.30
C LEU A 123 7.46 -8.77 9.68
N ASP A 124 7.55 -9.84 10.46
CA ASP A 124 6.92 -9.89 11.80
C ASP A 124 7.75 -9.15 12.86
N GLY A 125 8.30 -7.99 12.48
CA GLY A 125 9.10 -7.11 13.34
C GLY A 125 8.33 -5.85 13.78
N PRO A 126 8.86 -5.15 14.79
CA PRO A 126 8.30 -3.87 15.23
C PRO A 126 8.61 -2.75 14.23
N VAL A 127 7.71 -1.76 14.16
CA VAL A 127 7.92 -0.51 13.43
C VAL A 127 8.95 0.34 14.17
N ALA A 128 10.04 0.71 13.51
CA ALA A 128 11.08 1.53 14.13
C ALA A 128 10.56 2.94 14.47
N GLY A 129 10.81 3.38 15.68
CA GLY A 129 10.35 4.68 16.19
C GLY A 129 8.90 4.68 16.67
N CYS A 130 8.19 3.55 16.63
CA CYS A 130 6.89 3.41 17.26
C CYS A 130 7.06 3.05 18.74
N GLU A 131 6.68 3.96 19.64
CA GLU A 131 6.86 3.80 21.09
C GLU A 131 6.11 2.60 21.65
N SER A 132 4.96 2.24 21.09
CA SER A 132 4.17 1.08 21.51
C SER A 132 4.80 -0.26 21.10
N GLY A 133 5.84 -0.24 20.24
CA GLY A 133 6.40 -1.46 19.65
C GLY A 133 5.47 -2.16 18.65
N ARG A 134 4.51 -1.42 18.07
CA ARG A 134 3.58 -1.94 17.08
C ARG A 134 4.33 -2.65 15.96
N LYS A 135 3.85 -3.82 15.56
CA LYS A 135 4.39 -4.57 14.45
C LYS A 135 3.88 -4.04 13.10
N VAL A 136 4.67 -4.25 12.06
CA VAL A 136 4.32 -3.88 10.68
C VAL A 136 3.09 -4.66 10.18
N VAL A 137 2.22 -4.03 9.40
CA VAL A 137 1.17 -4.72 8.64
C VAL A 137 1.82 -5.41 7.44
N ARG A 138 1.68 -6.73 7.36
CA ARG A 138 2.28 -7.56 6.31
C ARG A 138 1.33 -7.68 5.13
N SER A 139 1.77 -7.23 3.97
CA SER A 139 1.01 -7.33 2.73
C SER A 139 1.76 -8.13 1.67
N VAL A 140 1.00 -8.91 0.90
CA VAL A 140 1.51 -9.55 -0.32
C VAL A 140 0.84 -8.92 -1.53
N ALA A 141 1.67 -8.41 -2.46
CA ALA A 141 1.21 -7.86 -3.72
C ALA A 141 1.23 -8.94 -4.82
N LEU A 142 0.24 -8.86 -5.71
CA LEU A 142 0.09 -9.75 -6.86
C LEU A 142 -0.09 -8.95 -8.14
N ASN A 143 0.73 -9.25 -9.14
CA ASN A 143 0.60 -8.70 -10.49
C ASN A 143 -0.73 -9.15 -11.15
N PRO A 144 -1.18 -8.47 -12.22
CA PRO A 144 -2.42 -8.83 -12.91
C PRO A 144 -2.47 -10.31 -13.33
N GLY A 145 -1.37 -10.86 -13.84
CA GLY A 145 -1.26 -12.24 -14.32
C GLY A 145 -1.09 -13.31 -13.23
N THR A 146 -0.89 -12.93 -11.95
CA THR A 146 -0.60 -13.89 -10.88
C THR A 146 -1.87 -14.38 -10.19
N PRO A 147 -2.15 -15.70 -10.12
CA PRO A 147 -3.33 -16.23 -9.47
C PRO A 147 -3.33 -15.99 -7.95
N VAL A 148 -4.49 -15.66 -7.38
CA VAL A 148 -4.66 -15.48 -5.92
C VAL A 148 -4.40 -16.77 -5.13
N ALA A 149 -4.64 -17.93 -5.77
CA ALA A 149 -4.46 -19.25 -5.17
C ALA A 149 -3.07 -19.50 -4.57
N ILE A 150 -2.02 -18.80 -5.06
CA ILE A 150 -0.65 -18.92 -4.51
C ILE A 150 -0.56 -18.45 -3.05
N LEU A 151 -1.49 -17.62 -2.60
CA LEU A 151 -1.55 -17.13 -1.23
C LEU A 151 -2.13 -18.16 -0.25
N LYS A 152 -2.81 -19.21 -0.74
CA LYS A 152 -3.52 -20.19 0.13
C LYS A 152 -2.65 -20.75 1.26
N PRO A 153 -1.37 -21.11 1.05
CA PRO A 153 -0.50 -21.64 2.10
C PRO A 153 -0.09 -20.63 3.17
N VAL A 154 -0.14 -19.32 2.85
CA VAL A 154 0.39 -18.24 3.71
C VAL A 154 -0.68 -17.24 4.16
N LEU A 155 -1.93 -17.42 3.76
CA LEU A 155 -3.01 -16.45 3.97
C LEU A 155 -3.25 -16.13 5.45
N ARG A 156 -2.97 -17.08 6.36
CA ARG A 156 -3.05 -16.87 7.82
C ARG A 156 -1.88 -16.08 8.40
N SER A 157 -0.86 -15.79 7.59
CA SER A 157 0.39 -15.14 8.02
C SER A 157 0.52 -13.71 7.51
N LEU A 158 -0.52 -13.16 6.89
CA LEU A 158 -0.56 -11.80 6.36
C LEU A 158 -1.83 -11.08 6.82
N GLU A 159 -1.80 -9.77 6.85
CA GLU A 159 -2.93 -8.92 7.20
C GLU A 159 -3.58 -8.27 5.99
N MET A 160 -2.88 -8.22 4.84
CA MET A 160 -3.36 -7.51 3.66
C MET A 160 -2.94 -8.22 2.37
N VAL A 161 -3.79 -8.13 1.36
CA VAL A 161 -3.47 -8.51 -0.02
C VAL A 161 -3.60 -7.29 -0.91
N THR A 162 -2.56 -7.00 -1.70
CA THR A 162 -2.55 -5.88 -2.66
C THR A 162 -2.68 -6.43 -4.06
N LEU A 163 -3.72 -6.03 -4.76
CA LEU A 163 -3.97 -6.41 -6.14
C LEU A 163 -3.56 -5.27 -7.05
N ILE A 164 -2.59 -5.55 -7.94
CA ILE A 164 -2.04 -4.57 -8.85
C ILE A 164 -2.83 -4.61 -10.15
N ALA A 165 -3.41 -3.46 -10.55
CA ALA A 165 -4.24 -3.33 -11.75
C ALA A 165 -3.42 -3.04 -13.03
N VAL A 166 -2.09 -2.94 -12.91
CA VAL A 166 -1.15 -2.68 -14.01
C VAL A 166 0.17 -3.38 -13.69
N ASP A 167 0.90 -3.84 -14.70
CA ASP A 167 2.23 -4.41 -14.44
C ASP A 167 3.16 -3.34 -13.84
N PRO A 168 3.89 -3.66 -12.74
CA PRO A 168 4.74 -2.71 -12.03
C PRO A 168 5.73 -1.99 -12.96
N GLY A 169 5.77 -0.66 -12.86
CA GLY A 169 6.68 0.16 -13.67
C GLY A 169 6.19 0.45 -15.09
N TRP A 170 5.04 -0.10 -15.53
CA TRP A 170 4.42 0.24 -16.82
C TRP A 170 3.28 1.23 -16.66
N PRO A 171 3.03 2.09 -17.67
CA PRO A 171 1.88 2.97 -17.67
C PRO A 171 0.59 2.23 -18.06
N GLY A 172 -0.55 2.77 -17.64
CA GLY A 172 -1.86 2.26 -18.00
C GLY A 172 -2.50 1.44 -16.88
N GLY A 173 -3.42 0.56 -17.26
CA GLY A 173 -4.20 -0.22 -16.32
C GLY A 173 -5.32 0.58 -15.65
N ALA A 174 -6.27 -0.17 -15.15
CA ALA A 174 -7.36 0.29 -14.29
C ALA A 174 -7.92 -0.91 -13.55
N PRO A 175 -8.56 -0.77 -12.39
CA PRO A 175 -9.34 -1.84 -11.78
C PRO A 175 -10.40 -2.33 -12.77
N ASP A 176 -10.35 -3.61 -13.08
CA ASP A 176 -11.17 -4.26 -14.11
C ASP A 176 -11.77 -5.59 -13.60
N GLN A 177 -12.37 -6.35 -14.50
CA GLN A 177 -12.99 -7.63 -14.15
C GLN A 177 -11.97 -8.63 -13.58
N VAL A 178 -10.71 -8.59 -13.99
CA VAL A 178 -9.66 -9.48 -13.46
C VAL A 178 -9.43 -9.21 -11.97
N ILE A 179 -9.40 -7.93 -11.56
CA ILE A 179 -9.28 -7.55 -10.16
C ILE A 179 -10.53 -7.98 -9.37
N ALA A 180 -11.73 -7.78 -9.93
CA ALA A 180 -12.97 -8.20 -9.29
C ALA A 180 -13.02 -9.72 -9.06
N ASP A 181 -12.62 -10.51 -10.05
CA ASP A 181 -12.57 -11.98 -9.95
C ASP A 181 -11.55 -12.43 -8.90
N LYS A 182 -10.38 -11.81 -8.85
CA LYS A 182 -9.37 -12.06 -7.81
C LYS A 182 -9.87 -11.75 -6.41
N ILE A 183 -10.59 -10.65 -6.23
CA ILE A 183 -11.20 -10.29 -4.94
C ILE A 183 -12.23 -11.35 -4.53
N ALA A 184 -13.08 -11.79 -5.47
CA ALA A 184 -14.07 -12.83 -5.20
C ALA A 184 -13.41 -14.15 -4.77
N GLU A 185 -12.37 -14.60 -5.49
CA GLU A 185 -11.60 -15.80 -5.14
C GLU A 185 -10.91 -15.66 -3.77
N LEU A 186 -10.28 -14.49 -3.50
CA LEU A 186 -9.63 -14.21 -2.22
C LEU A 186 -10.62 -14.30 -1.06
N LYS A 187 -11.80 -13.70 -1.19
CA LYS A 187 -12.85 -13.73 -0.16
C LYS A 187 -13.33 -15.15 0.13
N VAL A 188 -13.45 -16.00 -0.89
CA VAL A 188 -13.79 -17.44 -0.71
C VAL A 188 -12.69 -18.16 0.07
N MET A 189 -11.43 -18.02 -0.34
CA MET A 189 -10.29 -18.64 0.36
C MET A 189 -10.15 -18.15 1.80
N ALA A 190 -10.35 -16.85 2.03
CA ALA A 190 -10.26 -16.25 3.36
C ALA A 190 -11.32 -16.81 4.29
N LYS A 191 -12.56 -16.92 3.80
CA LYS A 191 -13.69 -17.53 4.53
C LYS A 191 -13.41 -19.00 4.88
N GLU A 192 -12.89 -19.79 3.93
CA GLU A 192 -12.52 -21.20 4.17
C GLU A 192 -11.47 -21.36 5.27
N GLN A 193 -10.58 -20.39 5.39
CA GLN A 193 -9.50 -20.40 6.38
C GLN A 193 -9.83 -19.69 7.69
N GLY A 194 -10.98 -19.01 7.77
CA GLY A 194 -11.39 -18.23 8.95
C GLY A 194 -10.52 -17.00 9.19
N VAL A 195 -10.05 -16.36 8.09
CA VAL A 195 -9.31 -15.10 8.11
C VAL A 195 -10.02 -14.05 7.27
N ASP A 196 -9.66 -12.79 7.45
CA ASP A 196 -10.24 -11.66 6.73
C ASP A 196 -9.16 -10.60 6.44
N PRO A 197 -8.30 -10.85 5.44
CA PRO A 197 -7.27 -9.89 5.08
C PRO A 197 -7.87 -8.60 4.50
N LEU A 198 -7.21 -7.46 4.76
CA LEU A 198 -7.50 -6.22 4.07
C LEU A 198 -7.23 -6.38 2.57
N ILE A 199 -7.95 -5.63 1.76
CA ILE A 199 -7.78 -5.58 0.31
C ILE A 199 -7.28 -4.18 -0.08
N ALA A 200 -6.11 -4.11 -0.68
CA ALA A 200 -5.60 -2.92 -1.32
C ALA A 200 -5.65 -3.06 -2.85
N ILE A 201 -5.99 -1.98 -3.55
CA ILE A 201 -5.93 -1.91 -5.01
C ILE A 201 -4.97 -0.79 -5.40
N ASP A 202 -4.01 -1.13 -6.26
CA ASP A 202 -3.00 -0.20 -6.77
C ASP A 202 -2.94 -0.25 -8.30
N GLY A 203 -2.81 0.93 -8.90
CA GLY A 203 -2.70 1.09 -10.34
C GLY A 203 -3.96 1.66 -11.00
N GLY A 204 -3.77 2.67 -11.87
CA GLY A 204 -4.81 3.27 -12.69
C GLY A 204 -5.89 4.05 -11.96
N ILE A 205 -5.66 4.45 -10.72
CA ILE A 205 -6.66 5.16 -9.89
C ILE A 205 -6.72 6.65 -10.25
N ASN A 206 -7.93 7.10 -10.57
CA ASN A 206 -8.29 8.48 -10.88
C ASN A 206 -9.79 8.72 -10.61
N ALA A 207 -10.32 9.91 -10.94
CA ALA A 207 -11.71 10.26 -10.68
C ALA A 207 -12.76 9.31 -11.35
N SER A 208 -12.40 8.64 -12.44
CA SER A 208 -13.32 7.71 -13.12
C SER A 208 -13.20 6.26 -12.65
N THR A 209 -12.11 5.91 -11.96
CA THR A 209 -11.83 4.53 -11.55
C THR A 209 -11.86 4.31 -10.03
N TYR A 210 -11.83 5.40 -9.25
CA TYR A 210 -11.88 5.32 -7.79
C TYR A 210 -13.17 4.63 -7.29
N SER A 211 -14.33 5.03 -7.82
CA SER A 211 -15.62 4.42 -7.45
C SER A 211 -15.65 2.93 -7.80
N ILE A 212 -15.03 2.53 -8.91
CA ILE A 212 -14.93 1.11 -9.31
C ILE A 212 -14.13 0.32 -8.25
N ALA A 213 -12.95 0.81 -7.86
CA ALA A 213 -12.13 0.16 -6.84
C ALA A 213 -12.83 0.10 -5.47
N ARG A 214 -13.51 1.19 -5.08
CA ARG A 214 -14.31 1.25 -3.85
C ARG A 214 -15.43 0.20 -3.87
N ASP A 215 -16.18 0.12 -4.97
CA ASP A 215 -17.36 -0.75 -5.10
C ASP A 215 -16.96 -2.24 -5.21
N MET A 216 -15.71 -2.54 -5.60
CA MET A 216 -15.09 -3.87 -5.48
C MET A 216 -14.82 -4.26 -4.03
N GLY A 217 -14.87 -3.30 -3.09
CA GLY A 217 -14.67 -3.53 -1.65
C GLY A 217 -13.19 -3.46 -1.23
N ALA A 218 -12.43 -2.53 -1.82
CA ALA A 218 -11.09 -2.20 -1.35
C ALA A 218 -11.16 -1.48 0.01
N ASP A 219 -10.28 -1.85 0.94
CA ASP A 219 -10.05 -1.13 2.20
C ASP A 219 -9.05 0.01 1.99
N ILE A 220 -8.11 -0.16 1.05
CA ILE A 220 -7.10 0.83 0.68
C ILE A 220 -7.06 0.99 -0.84
N ILE A 221 -7.00 2.22 -1.31
CA ILE A 221 -6.87 2.56 -2.73
C ILE A 221 -5.62 3.43 -2.91
N VAL A 222 -4.65 2.93 -3.69
CA VAL A 222 -3.40 3.66 -3.95
C VAL A 222 -3.60 4.61 -5.14
N SER A 223 -3.35 5.90 -4.93
CA SER A 223 -3.44 6.93 -5.98
C SER A 223 -2.16 7.74 -6.08
N GLY A 224 -1.59 7.79 -7.27
CA GLY A 224 -0.38 8.58 -7.56
C GLY A 224 -0.69 9.84 -8.36
N SER A 225 -0.57 9.76 -9.68
CA SER A 225 -0.62 10.91 -10.61
C SER A 225 -1.92 11.71 -10.56
N ALA A 226 -3.05 11.09 -10.24
CA ALA A 226 -4.32 11.79 -10.11
C ALA A 226 -4.33 12.78 -8.94
N THR A 227 -3.62 12.45 -7.84
CA THR A 227 -3.51 13.30 -6.65
C THR A 227 -2.68 14.57 -6.93
N PHE A 228 -1.62 14.47 -7.75
CA PHE A 228 -0.74 15.58 -8.10
C PHE A 228 -1.03 16.21 -9.46
N LYS A 229 -2.26 16.06 -9.96
CA LYS A 229 -2.66 16.64 -11.25
C LYS A 229 -2.53 18.16 -11.24
N ALA A 230 -1.85 18.71 -12.25
CA ALA A 230 -1.65 20.14 -12.39
C ALA A 230 -2.97 20.92 -12.55
N GLY A 231 -2.97 22.18 -12.08
CA GLY A 231 -4.12 23.08 -12.18
C GLY A 231 -5.08 23.07 -11.00
N ALA A 232 -4.85 22.19 -10.00
CA ALA A 232 -5.62 22.14 -8.77
C ALA A 232 -4.69 21.78 -7.59
N THR A 233 -5.14 22.05 -6.36
CA THR A 233 -4.43 21.59 -5.15
C THR A 233 -4.62 20.10 -4.94
N VAL A 234 -3.74 19.47 -4.15
CA VAL A 234 -3.88 18.05 -3.72
C VAL A 234 -5.27 17.81 -3.14
N LYS A 235 -5.74 18.68 -2.25
CA LYS A 235 -7.08 18.54 -1.65
C LYS A 235 -8.19 18.58 -2.69
N GLN A 236 -8.13 19.49 -3.66
CA GLN A 236 -9.13 19.58 -4.74
C GLN A 236 -9.13 18.31 -5.62
N ASN A 237 -7.94 17.78 -5.93
CA ASN A 237 -7.80 16.56 -6.71
C ASN A 237 -8.37 15.34 -5.96
N LEU A 238 -8.08 15.21 -4.66
CA LEU A 238 -8.64 14.16 -3.80
C LEU A 238 -10.16 14.27 -3.67
N ASP A 239 -10.68 15.49 -3.44
CA ASP A 239 -12.12 15.75 -3.37
C ASP A 239 -12.84 15.40 -4.68
N ALA A 240 -12.23 15.74 -5.83
CA ALA A 240 -12.79 15.41 -7.14
C ALA A 240 -12.78 13.90 -7.41
N MET A 241 -11.78 13.18 -6.92
CA MET A 241 -11.66 11.74 -7.07
C MET A 241 -12.67 10.98 -6.20
N THR A 242 -12.90 11.42 -4.96
CA THR A 242 -13.75 10.71 -3.99
C THR A 242 -15.24 11.03 -4.10
N LYS A 243 -15.61 12.14 -4.74
CA LYS A 243 -17.02 12.57 -4.92
C LYS A 243 -17.66 12.11 -6.24
N GLY A 244 -16.88 11.45 -7.09
CA GLY A 244 -17.30 10.89 -8.40
C GLY A 244 -17.85 9.46 -8.22
#